data_4e2207df7b212a183475545a4694d84e
#
_entry.id   4e2207df7b212a183475545a4694d84e
#
_cell.length_a   1.000
_cell.length_b   1.000
_cell.length_c   1.000
_cell.angle_alpha   90.00
_cell.angle_beta   90.00
_cell.angle_gamma   90.00
#
_symmetry.space_group_name_H-M   'P 1'
#
loop_
_entity.id
_entity.type
_entity.pdbx_description
1 polymer ?
#
loop_
_entity_poly.entity_id
_entity_poly.type
_entity_poly.pdbx_seq_one_letter_code
_entity_poly.pdbx_strand_id
1 'polypeptide(L)'
;RNGENYTWGNILVRTEPGKTKQALASLEKICKELNPKFPFTYSFSDEEYQKLYKSEQAVSKLSGYFAFLGIFISCLGLLGLAMFTAEQRTKEIGIRKVLGASVVSLFTLLSKDFIVLVLLAIVIAAPLAWWAMHNWLQDFAYKISPQVWEFALAAALAILIALITISFQAIKAAMANPVKSLRAE
;
A
#
# COMPACT_ATOMS: atom_id res chain seq x y z
N ARG A 1 43.30 -15.73 -39.89
CA ARG A 1 42.55 -14.70 -39.10
C ARG A 1 41.69 -15.47 -38.13
N ASN A 2 42.26 -15.77 -36.94
CA ASN A 2 41.51 -16.39 -35.85
C ASN A 2 40.70 -15.28 -35.16
N GLY A 3 39.39 -15.31 -35.36
CA GLY A 3 38.47 -14.48 -34.60
C GLY A 3 38.49 -14.96 -33.14
N GLU A 4 39.16 -14.21 -32.27
CA GLU A 4 39.09 -14.42 -30.85
C GLU A 4 37.68 -14.02 -30.40
N ASN A 5 36.85 -15.03 -30.18
CA ASN A 5 35.57 -14.84 -29.49
C ASN A 5 35.86 -14.52 -28.01
N TYR A 6 35.91 -13.24 -27.69
CA TYR A 6 35.94 -12.78 -26.30
C TYR A 6 34.58 -13.11 -25.67
N THR A 7 34.48 -14.25 -25.04
CA THR A 7 33.36 -14.58 -24.18
C THR A 7 33.54 -13.83 -22.86
N TRP A 8 32.75 -12.79 -22.66
CA TRP A 8 32.67 -12.10 -21.37
C TRP A 8 32.06 -13.06 -20.36
N GLY A 9 32.85 -13.52 -19.41
CA GLY A 9 32.42 -14.43 -18.36
C GLY A 9 32.76 -13.82 -16.99
N ASN A 10 31.85 -13.97 -16.06
CA ASN A 10 32.10 -13.64 -14.66
C ASN A 10 32.59 -14.90 -13.94
N ILE A 11 33.67 -14.78 -13.17
CA ILE A 11 34.17 -15.85 -12.32
C ILE A 11 33.63 -15.62 -10.91
N LEU A 12 32.82 -16.55 -10.41
CA LEU A 12 32.32 -16.54 -9.05
C LEU A 12 33.32 -17.26 -8.15
N VAL A 13 33.84 -16.53 -7.15
CA VAL A 13 34.78 -17.07 -6.16
C VAL A 13 34.13 -16.99 -4.79
N ARG A 14 34.08 -18.12 -4.09
CA ARG A 14 33.63 -18.21 -2.71
C ARG A 14 34.84 -18.15 -1.78
N THR A 15 34.87 -17.17 -0.89
CA THR A 15 35.93 -17.02 0.11
C THR A 15 35.51 -17.57 1.47
N GLU A 16 36.47 -18.00 2.27
CA GLU A 16 36.23 -18.33 3.68
C GLU A 16 35.91 -17.07 4.50
N PRO A 17 35.07 -17.19 5.52
CA PRO A 17 34.76 -16.06 6.40
C PRO A 17 36.02 -15.44 6.99
N GLY A 18 36.16 -14.12 6.92
CA GLY A 18 37.32 -13.38 7.46
C GLY A 18 38.55 -13.30 6.56
N LYS A 19 38.66 -14.10 5.48
CA LYS A 19 39.82 -14.10 4.57
C LYS A 19 39.60 -13.33 3.25
N THR A 20 38.54 -12.59 3.12
CA THR A 20 38.15 -11.89 1.89
C THR A 20 39.24 -10.95 1.36
N LYS A 21 39.91 -10.19 2.22
CA LYS A 21 40.99 -9.27 1.81
C LYS A 21 42.21 -10.04 1.25
N GLN A 22 42.59 -11.15 1.86
CA GLN A 22 43.70 -11.99 1.39
C GLN A 22 43.36 -12.66 0.05
N ALA A 23 42.15 -13.15 -0.09
CA ALA A 23 41.68 -13.77 -1.32
C ALA A 23 41.64 -12.73 -2.48
N LEU A 24 41.15 -11.51 -2.24
CA LEU A 24 41.17 -10.44 -3.24
C LEU A 24 42.58 -10.06 -3.69
N ALA A 25 43.53 -9.91 -2.74
CA ALA A 25 44.91 -9.59 -3.08
C ALA A 25 45.58 -10.72 -3.90
N SER A 26 45.30 -11.98 -3.58
CA SER A 26 45.80 -13.11 -4.36
C SER A 26 45.18 -13.15 -5.76
N LEU A 27 43.89 -12.92 -5.88
CA LEU A 27 43.19 -12.89 -7.17
C LEU A 27 43.70 -11.72 -8.04
N GLU A 28 43.88 -10.54 -7.46
CA GLU A 28 44.42 -9.38 -8.17
C GLU A 28 45.83 -9.68 -8.73
N LYS A 29 46.70 -10.31 -7.89
CA LYS A 29 48.04 -10.70 -8.32
C LYS A 29 48.00 -11.65 -9.50
N ILE A 30 47.22 -12.71 -9.40
CA ILE A 30 47.07 -13.74 -10.45
C ILE A 30 46.50 -13.14 -11.72
N CYS A 31 45.47 -12.31 -11.61
CA CYS A 31 44.88 -11.64 -12.78
C CYS A 31 45.87 -10.69 -13.49
N LYS A 32 46.70 -9.95 -12.74
CA LYS A 32 47.75 -9.08 -13.31
C LYS A 32 48.87 -9.89 -13.96
N GLU A 33 49.23 -11.03 -13.42
CA GLU A 33 50.25 -11.93 -14.01
C GLU A 33 49.75 -12.58 -15.31
N LEU A 34 48.49 -13.04 -15.34
CA LEU A 34 47.92 -13.71 -16.50
C LEU A 34 47.46 -12.77 -17.58
N ASN A 35 46.97 -11.59 -17.22
CA ASN A 35 46.39 -10.66 -18.19
C ASN A 35 46.63 -9.17 -17.81
N PRO A 36 47.90 -8.69 -17.96
CA PRO A 36 48.28 -7.35 -17.50
C PRO A 36 47.59 -6.21 -18.23
N LYS A 37 46.96 -6.47 -19.39
CA LYS A 37 46.27 -5.45 -20.21
C LYS A 37 44.87 -5.11 -19.70
N PHE A 38 44.27 -5.92 -18.85
CA PHE A 38 42.93 -5.71 -18.36
C PHE A 38 42.94 -5.32 -16.87
N PRO A 39 42.15 -4.30 -16.48
CA PRO A 39 42.02 -3.95 -15.05
C PRO A 39 41.29 -5.07 -14.30
N PHE A 40 41.79 -5.36 -13.10
CA PHE A 40 41.10 -6.25 -12.17
C PHE A 40 39.88 -5.52 -11.59
N THR A 41 38.69 -5.95 -11.96
CA THR A 41 37.42 -5.45 -11.39
C THR A 41 36.71 -6.58 -10.68
N TYR A 42 36.21 -6.29 -9.51
CA TYR A 42 35.38 -7.24 -8.74
C TYR A 42 34.15 -6.54 -8.18
N SER A 43 33.10 -7.29 -7.97
CA SER A 43 31.92 -6.86 -7.24
C SER A 43 31.52 -7.96 -6.25
N PHE A 44 30.96 -7.56 -5.11
CA PHE A 44 30.39 -8.52 -4.20
C PHE A 44 28.99 -8.88 -4.64
N SER A 45 28.66 -10.17 -4.60
CA SER A 45 27.34 -10.66 -4.95
C SER A 45 26.24 -9.96 -4.14
N ASP A 46 26.50 -9.70 -2.85
CA ASP A 46 25.56 -9.00 -1.97
C ASP A 46 25.33 -7.54 -2.42
N GLU A 47 26.36 -6.87 -2.94
CA GLU A 47 26.21 -5.48 -3.43
C GLU A 47 25.39 -5.42 -4.73
N GLU A 48 25.59 -6.38 -5.65
CA GLU A 48 24.81 -6.50 -6.87
C GLU A 48 23.33 -6.82 -6.56
N TYR A 49 23.09 -7.75 -5.64
CA TYR A 49 21.75 -8.01 -5.13
C TYR A 49 21.13 -6.77 -4.50
N GLN A 50 21.87 -6.06 -3.64
CA GLN A 50 21.36 -4.83 -3.04
C GLN A 50 21.06 -3.73 -4.06
N LYS A 51 21.83 -3.61 -5.14
CA LYS A 51 21.53 -2.65 -6.22
C LYS A 51 20.22 -2.96 -6.92
N LEU A 52 19.96 -4.24 -7.22
CA LEU A 52 18.70 -4.69 -7.81
C LEU A 52 17.51 -4.38 -6.88
N TYR A 53 17.65 -4.66 -5.58
CA TYR A 53 16.59 -4.41 -4.62
C TYR A 53 16.40 -2.94 -4.21
N LYS A 54 17.39 -2.07 -4.41
CA LYS A 54 17.26 -0.63 -4.07
C LYS A 54 16.16 0.05 -4.86
N SER A 55 16.01 -0.25 -6.15
CA SER A 55 14.94 0.29 -6.98
C SER A 55 13.56 -0.20 -6.51
N GLU A 56 13.45 -1.48 -6.17
CA GLU A 56 12.22 -2.09 -5.67
C GLU A 56 11.83 -1.54 -4.29
N GLN A 57 12.81 -1.35 -3.40
CA GLN A 57 12.58 -0.72 -2.10
C GLN A 57 12.11 0.74 -2.24
N ALA A 58 12.64 1.49 -3.21
CA ALA A 58 12.19 2.85 -3.48
C ALA A 58 10.75 2.86 -3.98
N VAL A 59 10.39 1.96 -4.91
CA VAL A 59 9.03 1.80 -5.40
C VAL A 59 8.08 1.39 -4.26
N SER A 60 8.49 0.44 -3.41
CA SER A 60 7.69 0.00 -2.26
C SER A 60 7.41 1.14 -1.28
N LYS A 61 8.43 1.92 -0.91
CA LYS A 61 8.27 3.09 -0.02
C LYS A 61 7.36 4.15 -0.65
N LEU A 62 7.56 4.44 -1.94
CA LEU A 62 6.77 5.42 -2.67
C LEU A 62 5.30 4.99 -2.76
N SER A 63 5.05 3.72 -3.05
CA SER A 63 3.70 3.13 -3.06
C SER A 63 3.02 3.24 -1.69
N GLY A 64 3.78 3.04 -0.59
CA GLY A 64 3.28 3.24 0.77
C GLY A 64 2.83 4.68 1.04
N TYR A 65 3.60 5.68 0.60
CA TYR A 65 3.21 7.09 0.75
C TYR A 65 1.98 7.42 -0.09
N PHE A 66 1.91 6.95 -1.33
CA PHE A 66 0.72 7.17 -2.17
C PHE A 66 -0.52 6.47 -1.62
N ALA A 67 -0.38 5.25 -1.09
CA ALA A 67 -1.47 4.56 -0.43
C ALA A 67 -1.99 5.34 0.79
N PHE A 68 -1.08 5.84 1.64
CA PHE A 68 -1.44 6.68 2.78
C PHE A 68 -2.20 7.95 2.35
N LEU A 69 -1.67 8.68 1.35
CA LEU A 69 -2.33 9.87 0.81
C LEU A 69 -3.70 9.55 0.22
N GLY A 70 -3.81 8.45 -0.53
CA GLY A 70 -5.08 7.99 -1.10
C GLY A 70 -6.12 7.69 -0.02
N ILE A 71 -5.73 6.98 1.05
CA ILE A 71 -6.60 6.69 2.20
C ILE A 71 -7.02 8.00 2.88
N PHE A 72 -6.08 8.92 3.09
CA PHE A 72 -6.35 10.20 3.75
C PHE A 72 -7.37 11.04 2.96
N ILE A 73 -7.17 11.18 1.65
CA ILE A 73 -8.11 11.91 0.77
C ILE A 73 -9.48 11.23 0.76
N SER A 74 -9.52 9.89 0.71
CA SER A 74 -10.77 9.12 0.76
C SER A 74 -11.52 9.34 2.08
N CYS A 75 -10.81 9.39 3.21
CA CYS A 75 -11.40 9.70 4.51
C CYS A 75 -12.01 11.11 4.54
N LEU A 76 -11.31 12.10 3.97
CA LEU A 76 -11.84 13.47 3.85
C LEU A 76 -13.09 13.51 2.97
N GLY A 77 -13.10 12.78 1.86
CA GLY A 77 -14.25 12.65 0.98
C GLY A 77 -15.47 12.03 1.69
N LEU A 78 -15.26 10.92 2.40
CA LEU A 78 -16.30 10.27 3.20
C LEU A 78 -16.82 11.20 4.30
N LEU A 79 -15.94 11.93 4.96
CA LEU A 79 -16.29 12.86 6.02
C LEU A 79 -17.14 14.01 5.47
N GLY A 80 -16.76 14.59 4.32
CA GLY A 80 -17.54 15.63 3.65
C GLY A 80 -18.93 15.14 3.22
N LEU A 81 -19.01 13.94 2.65
CA LEU A 81 -20.27 13.33 2.24
C LEU A 81 -21.16 13.01 3.46
N ALA A 82 -20.56 12.53 4.57
CA ALA A 82 -21.29 12.27 5.80
C ALA A 82 -21.85 13.56 6.44
N MET A 83 -21.10 14.67 6.37
CA MET A 83 -21.57 15.99 6.82
C MET A 83 -22.78 16.43 5.99
N PHE A 84 -22.66 16.40 4.68
CA PHE A 84 -23.72 16.78 3.75
C PHE A 84 -24.99 15.96 3.97
N THR A 85 -24.85 14.64 4.11
CA THR A 85 -26.00 13.74 4.34
C THR A 85 -26.64 14.01 5.71
N ALA A 86 -25.84 14.29 6.74
CA ALA A 86 -26.35 14.65 8.06
C ALA A 86 -27.12 15.98 8.02
N GLU A 87 -26.64 16.98 7.29
CA GLU A 87 -27.33 18.24 7.07
C GLU A 87 -28.66 18.06 6.35
N GLN A 88 -28.72 17.29 5.26
CA GLN A 88 -29.95 17.00 4.55
C GLN A 88 -30.99 16.31 5.43
N ARG A 89 -30.56 15.42 6.32
CA ARG A 89 -31.46 14.66 7.21
C ARG A 89 -31.65 15.28 8.59
N THR A 90 -31.25 16.55 8.77
CA THR A 90 -31.30 17.23 10.08
C THR A 90 -32.70 17.21 10.68
N LYS A 91 -33.75 17.48 9.88
CA LYS A 91 -35.15 17.46 10.32
C LYS A 91 -35.58 16.07 10.78
N GLU A 92 -35.24 15.01 10.01
CA GLU A 92 -35.54 13.62 10.35
C GLU A 92 -34.84 13.18 11.63
N ILE A 93 -33.55 13.51 11.77
CA ILE A 93 -32.75 13.25 12.96
C ILE A 93 -33.35 13.95 14.18
N GLY A 94 -33.75 15.22 14.02
CA GLY A 94 -34.37 16.03 15.08
C GLY A 94 -35.67 15.41 15.58
N ILE A 95 -36.60 15.04 14.67
CA ILE A 95 -37.87 14.40 14.99
C ILE A 95 -37.64 13.08 15.73
N ARG A 96 -36.76 12.21 15.22
CA ARG A 96 -36.47 10.91 15.85
C ARG A 96 -35.84 11.08 17.23
N LYS A 97 -35.00 12.10 17.42
CA LYS A 97 -34.38 12.41 18.71
C LYS A 97 -35.41 12.86 19.74
N VAL A 98 -36.38 13.69 19.37
CA VAL A 98 -37.48 14.10 20.22
C VAL A 98 -38.38 12.92 20.61
N LEU A 99 -38.55 11.96 19.69
CA LEU A 99 -39.28 10.72 19.93
C LEU A 99 -38.47 9.67 20.73
N GLY A 100 -37.27 10.03 21.21
CA GLY A 100 -36.48 9.17 22.09
C GLY A 100 -35.55 8.17 21.36
N ALA A 101 -35.25 8.41 20.09
CA ALA A 101 -34.30 7.55 19.39
C ALA A 101 -32.90 7.61 20.00
N SER A 102 -32.29 6.45 20.19
CA SER A 102 -30.92 6.34 20.73
C SER A 102 -29.88 6.82 19.70
N VAL A 103 -28.72 7.27 20.20
CA VAL A 103 -27.59 7.66 19.36
C VAL A 103 -27.17 6.52 18.40
N VAL A 104 -27.24 5.28 18.89
CA VAL A 104 -26.94 4.09 18.09
C VAL A 104 -27.90 3.93 16.90
N SER A 105 -29.21 4.17 17.11
CA SER A 105 -30.21 4.12 16.03
C SER A 105 -29.95 5.17 14.95
N LEU A 106 -29.57 6.39 15.35
CA LEU A 106 -29.19 7.46 14.43
C LEU A 106 -27.88 7.15 13.68
N PHE A 107 -26.91 6.59 14.40
CA PHE A 107 -25.67 6.12 13.79
C PHE A 107 -25.92 5.06 12.73
N THR A 108 -26.71 4.03 13.04
CA THR A 108 -27.05 2.95 12.09
C THR A 108 -27.77 3.49 10.85
N LEU A 109 -28.65 4.45 11.02
CA LEU A 109 -29.37 5.10 9.93
C LEU A 109 -28.40 5.81 8.97
N LEU A 110 -27.46 6.59 9.51
CA LEU A 110 -26.47 7.34 8.73
C LEU A 110 -25.43 6.40 8.10
N SER A 111 -24.97 5.40 8.83
CA SER A 111 -23.90 4.49 8.38
C SER A 111 -24.32 3.51 7.30
N LYS A 112 -25.59 3.13 7.24
CA LYS A 112 -26.10 2.10 6.32
C LYS A 112 -25.78 2.45 4.86
N ASP A 113 -26.06 3.66 4.45
CA ASP A 113 -25.88 4.09 3.05
C ASP A 113 -24.38 4.10 2.67
N PHE A 114 -23.51 4.50 3.59
CA PHE A 114 -22.05 4.51 3.39
C PHE A 114 -21.45 3.09 3.35
N ILE A 115 -21.94 2.19 4.22
CA ILE A 115 -21.48 0.79 4.20
C ILE A 115 -21.79 0.15 2.86
N VAL A 116 -22.99 0.38 2.31
CA VAL A 116 -23.36 -0.13 0.99
C VAL A 116 -22.43 0.40 -0.10
N LEU A 117 -22.09 1.70 -0.07
CA LEU A 117 -21.16 2.30 -1.03
C LEU A 117 -19.74 1.69 -0.90
N VAL A 118 -19.26 1.49 0.34
CA VAL A 118 -17.95 0.88 0.57
C VAL A 118 -17.93 -0.58 0.10
N LEU A 119 -18.98 -1.34 0.37
CA LEU A 119 -19.09 -2.72 -0.12
C LEU A 119 -19.10 -2.78 -1.65
N LEU A 120 -19.86 -1.89 -2.31
CA LEU A 120 -19.88 -1.78 -3.76
C LEU A 120 -18.48 -1.44 -4.30
N ALA A 121 -17.80 -0.50 -3.68
CA ALA A 121 -16.44 -0.13 -4.05
C ALA A 121 -15.46 -1.31 -3.91
N ILE A 122 -15.56 -2.11 -2.84
CA ILE A 122 -14.74 -3.31 -2.64
C ILE A 122 -15.00 -4.35 -3.74
N VAL A 123 -16.27 -4.59 -4.08
CA VAL A 123 -16.64 -5.54 -5.15
C VAL A 123 -16.05 -5.16 -6.50
N ILE A 124 -15.92 -3.87 -6.79
CA ILE A 124 -15.31 -3.38 -8.02
C ILE A 124 -13.78 -3.35 -7.91
N ALA A 125 -13.26 -2.86 -6.80
CA ALA A 125 -11.81 -2.65 -6.62
C ALA A 125 -11.03 -3.97 -6.46
N ALA A 126 -11.60 -4.99 -5.81
CA ALA A 126 -10.91 -6.26 -5.56
C ALA A 126 -10.51 -7.00 -6.85
N PRO A 127 -11.39 -7.19 -7.85
CA PRO A 127 -11.01 -7.85 -9.11
C PRO A 127 -10.02 -6.99 -9.92
N LEU A 128 -10.15 -5.66 -9.92
CA LEU A 128 -9.23 -4.77 -10.60
C LEU A 128 -7.83 -4.82 -9.96
N ALA A 129 -7.77 -4.80 -8.63
CA ALA A 129 -6.52 -4.90 -7.88
C ALA A 129 -5.86 -6.26 -8.09
N TRP A 130 -6.64 -7.34 -8.08
CA TRP A 130 -6.14 -8.69 -8.34
C TRP A 130 -5.55 -8.81 -9.76
N TRP A 131 -6.25 -8.29 -10.77
CA TRP A 131 -5.77 -8.28 -12.16
C TRP A 131 -4.48 -7.47 -12.31
N ALA A 132 -4.44 -6.26 -11.76
CA ALA A 132 -3.27 -5.38 -11.82
C ALA A 132 -2.06 -6.01 -11.11
N MET A 133 -2.27 -6.58 -9.91
CA MET A 133 -1.21 -7.23 -9.15
C MET A 133 -0.71 -8.49 -9.85
N HIS A 134 -1.62 -9.29 -10.42
CA HIS A 134 -1.26 -10.49 -11.15
C HIS A 134 -0.37 -10.17 -12.36
N ASN A 135 -0.73 -9.15 -13.16
CA ASN A 135 0.05 -8.73 -14.30
C ASN A 135 1.43 -8.18 -13.88
N TRP A 136 1.46 -7.36 -12.83
CA TRP A 136 2.70 -6.78 -12.34
C TRP A 136 3.68 -7.83 -11.78
N LEU A 137 3.17 -8.85 -11.09
CA LEU A 137 4.00 -9.92 -10.54
C LEU A 137 4.56 -10.88 -11.62
N GLN A 138 4.01 -10.88 -12.83
CA GLN A 138 4.54 -11.71 -13.91
C GLN A 138 5.94 -11.29 -14.39
N ASP A 139 6.30 -10.02 -14.19
CA ASP A 139 7.60 -9.47 -14.59
C ASP A 139 8.73 -9.83 -13.59
N PHE A 140 8.38 -10.41 -12.43
CA PHE A 140 9.39 -10.80 -11.43
C PHE A 140 9.87 -12.24 -11.62
N ALA A 141 11.18 -12.44 -11.40
CA ALA A 141 11.83 -13.76 -11.47
C ALA A 141 11.28 -14.74 -10.41
N TYR A 142 10.86 -14.24 -9.24
CA TYR A 142 10.18 -15.00 -8.19
C TYR A 142 8.71 -14.63 -8.16
N LYS A 143 7.86 -15.50 -8.68
CA LYS A 143 6.42 -15.31 -8.75
C LYS A 143 5.77 -15.66 -7.41
N ILE A 144 5.32 -14.64 -6.70
CA ILE A 144 4.46 -14.80 -5.52
C ILE A 144 3.02 -14.60 -6.01
N SER A 145 2.15 -15.56 -5.79
CA SER A 145 0.72 -15.41 -6.10
C SER A 145 0.05 -14.63 -4.97
N PRO A 146 -0.68 -13.53 -5.28
CA PRO A 146 -1.47 -12.83 -4.28
C PRO A 146 -2.49 -13.77 -3.65
N GLN A 147 -2.54 -13.80 -2.33
CA GLN A 147 -3.45 -14.68 -1.60
C GLN A 147 -4.78 -13.96 -1.32
N VAL A 148 -5.89 -14.69 -1.36
CA VAL A 148 -7.25 -14.13 -1.16
C VAL A 148 -7.41 -13.49 0.21
N TRP A 149 -6.72 -13.99 1.24
CA TRP A 149 -6.80 -13.44 2.58
C TRP A 149 -6.25 -12.01 2.70
N GLU A 150 -5.29 -11.62 1.84
CA GLU A 150 -4.74 -10.25 1.79
C GLU A 150 -5.80 -9.26 1.35
N PHE A 151 -6.60 -9.63 0.34
CA PHE A 151 -7.73 -8.82 -0.10
C PHE A 151 -8.84 -8.76 0.95
N ALA A 152 -9.11 -9.86 1.65
CA ALA A 152 -10.06 -9.89 2.74
C ALA A 152 -9.63 -8.99 3.91
N LEU A 153 -8.35 -8.99 4.25
CA LEU A 153 -7.79 -8.11 5.28
C LEU A 153 -7.89 -6.64 4.86
N ALA A 154 -7.53 -6.32 3.61
CA ALA A 154 -7.63 -4.96 3.08
C ALA A 154 -9.09 -4.47 3.08
N ALA A 155 -10.04 -5.30 2.68
CA ALA A 155 -11.46 -5.00 2.72
C ALA A 155 -11.96 -4.75 4.15
N ALA A 156 -11.56 -5.59 5.11
CA ALA A 156 -11.90 -5.43 6.52
C ALA A 156 -11.35 -4.11 7.10
N LEU A 157 -10.09 -3.79 6.78
CA LEU A 157 -9.47 -2.52 7.18
C LEU A 157 -10.18 -1.31 6.55
N ALA A 158 -10.55 -1.38 5.27
CA ALA A 158 -11.28 -0.32 4.59
C ALA A 158 -12.65 -0.06 5.25
N ILE A 159 -13.39 -1.12 5.58
CA ILE A 159 -14.67 -1.01 6.29
C ILE A 159 -14.46 -0.41 7.70
N LEU A 160 -13.44 -0.85 8.43
CA LEU A 160 -13.13 -0.34 9.76
C LEU A 160 -12.82 1.17 9.72
N ILE A 161 -11.96 1.61 8.80
CA ILE A 161 -11.59 3.02 8.62
C ILE A 161 -12.83 3.84 8.25
N ALA A 162 -13.67 3.36 7.34
CA ALA A 162 -14.91 4.02 6.95
C ALA A 162 -15.86 4.17 8.16
N LEU A 163 -16.05 3.10 8.95
CA LEU A 163 -16.88 3.14 10.15
C LEU A 163 -16.35 4.13 11.19
N ILE A 164 -15.05 4.19 11.44
CA ILE A 164 -14.44 5.14 12.38
C ILE A 164 -14.69 6.57 11.88
N THR A 165 -14.46 6.83 10.60
CA THR A 165 -14.64 8.16 10.00
C THR A 165 -16.10 8.62 10.10
N ILE A 166 -17.05 7.75 9.79
CA ILE A 166 -18.48 8.06 9.85
C ILE A 166 -18.96 8.19 11.30
N SER A 167 -18.44 7.36 12.23
CA SER A 167 -18.81 7.38 13.65
C SER A 167 -18.55 8.76 14.27
N PHE A 168 -17.41 9.34 13.97
CA PHE A 168 -17.07 10.68 14.46
C PHE A 168 -18.13 11.72 14.08
N GLN A 169 -18.58 11.67 12.81
CA GLN A 169 -19.57 12.62 12.31
C GLN A 169 -21.00 12.33 12.81
N ALA A 170 -21.37 11.05 12.87
CA ALA A 170 -22.67 10.62 13.37
C ALA A 170 -22.86 10.99 14.85
N ILE A 171 -21.81 10.83 15.68
CA ILE A 171 -21.83 11.25 17.08
C ILE A 171 -21.99 12.78 17.18
N LYS A 172 -21.24 13.54 16.38
CA LYS A 172 -21.34 14.99 16.33
C LYS A 172 -22.75 15.45 15.93
N ALA A 173 -23.35 14.84 14.90
CA ALA A 173 -24.71 15.13 14.48
C ALA A 173 -25.75 14.75 15.54
N ALA A 174 -25.58 13.61 16.21
CA ALA A 174 -26.47 13.17 17.28
C ALA A 174 -26.39 14.04 18.54
N MET A 175 -25.23 14.66 18.81
CA MET A 175 -25.05 15.59 19.93
C MET A 175 -25.53 17.00 19.62
N ALA A 176 -25.82 17.34 18.38
CA ALA A 176 -26.37 18.66 18.00
C ALA A 176 -27.69 18.94 18.70
N ASN A 177 -27.90 20.22 19.10
CA ASN A 177 -29.07 20.63 19.85
C ASN A 177 -30.33 20.59 18.96
N PRO A 178 -31.35 19.76 19.28
CA PRO A 178 -32.53 19.57 18.44
C PRO A 178 -33.37 20.88 18.29
N VAL A 179 -33.30 21.78 19.25
CA VAL A 179 -34.02 23.06 19.20
C VAL A 179 -33.49 23.96 18.07
N LYS A 180 -32.19 23.98 17.82
CA LYS A 180 -31.58 24.71 16.70
C LYS A 180 -31.95 24.11 15.34
N SER A 181 -32.04 22.80 15.25
CA SER A 181 -32.35 22.09 14.00
C SER A 181 -33.81 22.25 13.55
N LEU A 182 -34.72 22.51 14.46
CA LEU A 182 -36.15 22.75 14.16
C LEU A 182 -36.46 24.24 13.92
N ARG A 183 -35.56 25.15 14.34
CA ARG A 183 -35.75 26.62 14.21
C ARG A 183 -35.05 27.23 13.01
N ALA A 184 -34.31 26.44 12.26
CA ALA A 184 -33.61 26.90 11.07
C ALA A 184 -34.58 26.96 9.87
N GLU A 185 -35.40 27.98 9.82
CA GLU A 185 -36.02 28.62 8.67
C GLU A 185 -35.43 29.98 8.46
#